data_c33ddc0240722c13819c5e8abe511096
#
_entry.id   c33ddc0240722c13819c5e8abe511096
#
_cell.length_a   1.000
_cell.length_b   1.000
_cell.length_c   1.000
_cell.angle_alpha   90.00
_cell.angle_beta   90.00
_cell.angle_gamma   90.00
#
_symmetry.space_group_name_H-M   'P 1'
#
loop_
_entity.id
_entity.type
_entity.pdbx_description
1 polymer ?
#
loop_
_entity_poly.entity_id
_entity_poly.type
_entity_poly.pdbx_seq_one_letter_code
_entity_poly.pdbx_strand_id
1 'polypeptide(L)'
;AMCKSGTVVVYSGVAVAIGMTSLVLTPMMEMRSIGWGGLTAVIFSVAVALTMLPALLALIGAKALDWPGKAKPGRGYEANSARWTQWGHLVVKRPWLAIACSLCPILLMAAPSAFTQFGFPEEQFFPAELESVRGVQMLEEMEIKGLSAPIFVIISREDGQSVITSDNAGELRDFKARIDTDPRIAEVYSPRLSTRRAFSPIPMSGSQNLVSENGDKVLFRVIPQTETSLVGLRDLVRDVPSWLNLPGYSVEVGGQAQFLNDFDDGVIASYAPVMIAVLLATGLALLLMLGAPLASFKALVLNLLSVATGYGVVVFVFQLGYGAHLFGVAGATQTIPSSVPVVIFAVLFGLSMDYEIFLVSRMKDLYLQSGDNERSIIDA
;
A
#
# COMPACT_ATOMS: atom_id res chain seq x y z
N ALA A 1 -2.25 29.16 26.95
CA ALA A 1 -2.48 27.82 26.35
C ALA A 1 -2.46 27.91 24.82
N MET A 2 -3.33 28.69 24.18
CA MET A 2 -3.45 28.78 22.71
C MET A 2 -2.14 29.11 21.98
N CYS A 3 -1.31 30.05 22.47
CA CYS A 3 -0.05 30.40 21.79
C CYS A 3 0.97 29.27 21.68
N LYS A 4 1.00 28.34 22.64
CA LYS A 4 1.93 27.19 22.60
C LYS A 4 1.27 25.95 21.99
N SER A 5 0.09 25.58 22.47
CA SER A 5 -0.60 24.37 21.99
C SER A 5 -1.12 24.52 20.56
N GLY A 6 -1.56 25.71 20.14
CA GLY A 6 -2.02 25.96 18.77
C GLY A 6 -0.91 25.77 17.74
N THR A 7 0.31 26.23 18.03
CA THR A 7 1.46 26.02 17.14
C THR A 7 1.79 24.54 16.97
N VAL A 8 1.72 23.76 18.06
CA VAL A 8 1.96 22.29 18.00
C VAL A 8 0.89 21.60 17.16
N VAL A 9 -0.40 21.98 17.31
CA VAL A 9 -1.51 21.42 16.52
C VAL A 9 -1.32 21.70 15.03
N VAL A 10 -0.90 22.91 14.64
CA VAL A 10 -0.61 23.24 13.23
C VAL A 10 0.54 22.38 12.71
N TYR A 11 1.60 22.25 13.47
CA TYR A 11 2.76 21.47 13.06
C TYR A 11 2.43 19.98 12.90
N SER A 12 1.69 19.42 13.84
CA SER A 12 1.15 18.08 13.78
C SER A 12 0.30 17.88 12.51
N GLY A 13 -0.64 18.82 12.27
CA GLY A 13 -1.45 18.79 11.05
C GLY A 13 -0.62 18.84 9.75
N VAL A 14 0.42 19.65 9.71
CA VAL A 14 1.35 19.72 8.55
C VAL A 14 2.08 18.40 8.36
N ALA A 15 2.56 17.78 9.44
CA ALA A 15 3.24 16.48 9.36
C ALA A 15 2.33 15.38 8.79
N VAL A 16 1.08 15.29 9.29
CA VAL A 16 0.10 14.34 8.76
C VAL A 16 -0.27 14.67 7.30
N ALA A 17 -0.42 15.96 6.96
CA ALA A 17 -0.71 16.38 5.58
C ALA A 17 0.41 15.98 4.61
N ILE A 18 1.68 16.07 5.01
CA ILE A 18 2.82 15.58 4.22
C ILE A 18 2.70 14.07 4.00
N GLY A 19 2.39 13.30 5.05
CA GLY A 19 2.13 11.85 4.93
C GLY A 19 1.01 11.55 3.94
N MET A 20 -0.14 12.22 4.06
CA MET A 20 -1.28 12.02 3.14
C MET A 20 -0.99 12.46 1.71
N THR A 21 -0.12 13.45 1.51
CA THR A 21 0.32 13.88 0.18
C THR A 21 1.06 12.75 -0.56
N SER A 22 1.69 11.83 0.15
CA SER A 22 2.33 10.65 -0.45
C SER A 22 1.36 9.83 -1.29
N LEU A 23 0.13 9.65 -0.82
CA LEU A 23 -0.92 8.92 -1.53
C LEU A 23 -1.42 9.68 -2.77
N VAL A 24 -1.45 11.01 -2.71
CA VAL A 24 -1.85 11.85 -3.86
C VAL A 24 -0.83 11.77 -4.99
N LEU A 25 0.45 11.55 -4.67
CA LEU A 25 1.53 11.46 -5.65
C LEU A 25 1.61 10.10 -6.36
N THR A 26 0.88 9.08 -5.88
CA THR A 26 0.84 7.77 -6.54
C THR A 26 0.06 7.84 -7.86
N PRO A 27 0.37 6.97 -8.85
CA PRO A 27 -0.34 6.95 -10.12
C PRO A 27 -1.77 6.42 -10.01
N MET A 28 -2.10 5.67 -8.96
CA MET A 28 -3.38 4.99 -8.81
C MET A 28 -4.47 5.89 -8.23
N MET A 29 -5.64 5.91 -8.89
CA MET A 29 -6.76 6.78 -8.51
C MET A 29 -7.31 6.46 -7.12
N GLU A 30 -7.32 5.20 -6.72
CA GLU A 30 -7.74 4.75 -5.40
C GLU A 30 -6.88 5.38 -4.29
N MET A 31 -5.56 5.32 -4.45
CA MET A 31 -4.60 5.93 -3.52
C MET A 31 -4.79 7.45 -3.45
N ARG A 32 -4.94 8.11 -4.61
CA ARG A 32 -5.21 9.55 -4.68
C ARG A 32 -6.49 9.93 -3.96
N SER A 33 -7.55 9.14 -4.10
CA SER A 33 -8.83 9.39 -3.43
C SER A 33 -8.67 9.33 -1.91
N ILE A 34 -7.96 8.33 -1.38
CA ILE A 34 -7.63 8.22 0.04
C ILE A 34 -6.78 9.41 0.48
N GLY A 35 -5.76 9.79 -0.31
CA GLY A 35 -4.90 10.93 -0.04
C GLY A 35 -5.66 12.26 0.05
N TRP A 36 -6.54 12.56 -0.92
CA TRP A 36 -7.38 13.76 -0.90
C TRP A 36 -8.38 13.73 0.27
N GLY A 37 -9.01 12.59 0.53
CA GLY A 37 -9.88 12.41 1.69
C GLY A 37 -9.15 12.67 3.01
N GLY A 38 -7.94 12.10 3.15
CA GLY A 38 -7.09 12.32 4.32
C GLY A 38 -6.65 13.77 4.48
N LEU A 39 -6.22 14.45 3.41
CA LEU A 39 -5.84 15.87 3.44
C LEU A 39 -7.00 16.76 3.87
N THR A 40 -8.18 16.55 3.31
CA THR A 40 -9.38 17.33 3.69
C THR A 40 -9.73 17.09 5.16
N ALA A 41 -9.70 15.84 5.63
CA ALA A 41 -9.94 15.50 7.04
C ALA A 41 -8.95 16.20 7.98
N VAL A 42 -7.66 16.23 7.64
CA VAL A 42 -6.62 16.90 8.43
C VAL A 42 -6.86 18.40 8.49
N ILE A 43 -7.16 19.06 7.36
CA ILE A 43 -7.44 20.51 7.31
C ILE A 43 -8.63 20.86 8.20
N PHE A 44 -9.74 20.13 8.09
CA PHE A 44 -10.91 20.36 8.93
C PHE A 44 -10.65 20.05 10.39
N SER A 45 -9.91 18.99 10.71
CA SER A 45 -9.54 18.61 12.08
C SER A 45 -8.72 19.71 12.76
N VAL A 46 -7.70 20.24 12.07
CA VAL A 46 -6.89 21.37 12.57
C VAL A 46 -7.74 22.61 12.75
N ALA A 47 -8.61 22.95 11.78
CA ALA A 47 -9.49 24.11 11.88
C ALA A 47 -10.44 24.00 13.09
N VAL A 48 -11.07 22.83 13.30
CA VAL A 48 -11.94 22.55 14.45
C VAL A 48 -11.16 22.64 15.77
N ALA A 49 -9.98 22.06 15.82
CA ALA A 49 -9.14 22.08 17.02
C ALA A 49 -8.70 23.51 17.41
N LEU A 50 -8.50 24.39 16.43
CA LEU A 50 -8.06 25.77 16.68
C LEU A 50 -9.21 26.76 16.90
N THR A 51 -10.42 26.42 16.49
CA THR A 51 -11.58 27.33 16.56
C THR A 51 -12.67 26.81 17.48
N MET A 52 -13.28 25.68 17.13
CA MET A 52 -14.43 25.15 17.82
C MET A 52 -14.11 24.68 19.24
N LEU A 53 -13.00 23.95 19.42
CA LEU A 53 -12.61 23.44 20.73
C LEU A 53 -12.38 24.54 21.77
N PRO A 54 -11.54 25.59 21.50
CA PRO A 54 -11.38 26.68 22.46
C PRO A 54 -12.66 27.50 22.65
N ALA A 55 -13.52 27.68 21.63
CA ALA A 55 -14.80 28.36 21.76
C ALA A 55 -15.75 27.57 22.70
N LEU A 56 -15.84 26.24 22.53
CA LEU A 56 -16.63 25.40 23.41
C LEU A 56 -16.12 25.44 24.86
N LEU A 57 -14.79 25.36 25.06
CA LEU A 57 -14.19 25.45 26.37
C LEU A 57 -14.44 26.83 27.03
N ALA A 58 -14.45 27.91 26.25
CA ALA A 58 -14.78 29.24 26.73
C ALA A 58 -16.27 29.36 27.14
N LEU A 59 -17.18 28.75 26.38
CA LEU A 59 -18.61 28.74 26.68
C LEU A 59 -18.96 27.91 27.92
N ILE A 60 -18.36 26.73 28.08
CA ILE A 60 -18.64 25.82 29.19
C ILE A 60 -17.91 26.31 30.48
N GLY A 61 -16.80 27.01 30.30
CA GLY A 61 -16.00 27.58 31.39
C GLY A 61 -15.36 26.53 32.28
N ALA A 62 -15.07 26.90 33.53
CA ALA A 62 -14.41 26.02 34.50
C ALA A 62 -15.20 24.72 34.79
N LYS A 63 -16.50 24.72 34.58
CA LYS A 63 -17.37 23.53 34.76
C LYS A 63 -16.99 22.38 33.82
N ALA A 64 -16.37 22.66 32.67
CA ALA A 64 -15.89 21.62 31.75
C ALA A 64 -14.73 20.80 32.34
N LEU A 65 -13.99 21.38 33.27
CA LEU A 65 -12.82 20.78 33.93
C LEU A 65 -13.18 20.16 35.30
N ASP A 66 -14.35 20.55 35.86
CA ASP A 66 -14.84 20.03 37.14
C ASP A 66 -15.69 18.79 36.94
N TRP A 67 -15.04 17.62 36.93
CA TRP A 67 -15.77 16.34 36.95
C TRP A 67 -16.34 16.10 38.37
N PRO A 68 -17.64 16.03 38.52
CA PRO A 68 -18.22 15.83 39.85
C PRO A 68 -17.77 14.48 40.43
N GLY A 69 -16.94 14.53 41.44
CA GLY A 69 -16.55 13.38 42.25
C GLY A 69 -15.09 12.95 42.27
N LYS A 70 -14.16 13.54 41.45
CA LYS A 70 -12.79 13.06 41.37
C LYS A 70 -11.65 14.08 41.43
N ALA A 71 -11.88 15.31 41.69
CA ALA A 71 -10.80 16.26 41.79
C ALA A 71 -10.68 16.85 43.22
N LYS A 72 -10.17 16.07 44.16
CA LYS A 72 -9.28 16.71 45.16
C LYS A 72 -7.97 16.97 44.45
N PRO A 73 -7.58 18.26 44.23
CA PRO A 73 -6.28 18.58 43.69
C PRO A 73 -5.21 18.00 44.61
N GLY A 74 -4.39 17.11 44.10
CA GLY A 74 -3.20 16.62 44.78
C GLY A 74 -2.96 15.10 44.63
N ARG A 75 -3.79 14.22 45.14
CA ARG A 75 -3.39 12.82 45.34
C ARG A 75 -3.29 11.93 44.12
N GLY A 76 -4.13 12.12 43.10
CA GLY A 76 -4.11 11.28 41.89
C GLY A 76 -3.07 11.73 40.86
N TYR A 77 -2.86 13.03 40.76
CA TYR A 77 -1.89 13.64 39.87
C TYR A 77 -0.46 13.42 40.39
N GLU A 78 -0.23 13.59 41.69
CA GLU A 78 1.08 13.35 42.34
C GLU A 78 1.51 11.87 42.27
N ALA A 79 0.59 10.94 42.49
CA ALA A 79 0.93 9.50 42.39
C ALA A 79 1.24 9.05 40.98
N ASN A 80 0.60 9.63 39.95
CA ASN A 80 0.84 9.31 38.56
C ASN A 80 2.13 10.02 38.05
N SER A 81 2.35 11.28 38.48
CA SER A 81 3.59 11.98 38.16
C SER A 81 4.82 11.29 38.79
N ALA A 82 4.70 10.76 40.01
CA ALA A 82 5.80 10.03 40.65
C ALA A 82 6.24 8.78 39.88
N ARG A 83 5.29 8.05 39.27
CA ARG A 83 5.62 6.87 38.42
C ARG A 83 6.34 7.27 37.15
N TRP A 84 5.89 8.32 36.49
CA TRP A 84 6.53 8.82 35.26
C TRP A 84 7.93 9.41 35.58
N THR A 85 8.08 10.11 36.67
CA THR A 85 9.38 10.61 37.12
C THR A 85 10.34 9.46 37.43
N GLN A 86 9.90 8.42 38.14
CA GLN A 86 10.71 7.21 38.39
C GLN A 86 11.12 6.52 37.08
N TRP A 87 10.20 6.41 36.11
CA TRP A 87 10.50 5.89 34.78
C TRP A 87 11.51 6.76 34.05
N GLY A 88 11.35 8.08 34.05
CA GLY A 88 12.29 9.03 33.47
C GLY A 88 13.69 8.87 34.05
N HIS A 89 13.82 8.81 35.40
CA HIS A 89 15.10 8.56 36.07
C HIS A 89 15.72 7.21 35.69
N LEU A 90 14.92 6.15 35.52
CA LEU A 90 15.42 4.85 35.09
C LEU A 90 16.02 4.90 33.66
N VAL A 91 15.31 5.55 32.75
CA VAL A 91 15.74 5.73 31.36
C VAL A 91 17.02 6.57 31.27
N VAL A 92 17.07 7.70 31.99
CA VAL A 92 18.24 8.60 31.99
C VAL A 92 19.45 7.96 32.68
N LYS A 93 19.23 7.18 33.74
CA LYS A 93 20.32 6.52 34.47
C LYS A 93 20.99 5.39 33.70
N ARG A 94 20.23 4.70 32.80
CA ARG A 94 20.73 3.58 32.00
C ARG A 94 20.29 3.69 30.53
N PRO A 95 20.72 4.74 29.80
CA PRO A 95 20.20 5.03 28.46
C PRO A 95 20.47 3.90 27.46
N TRP A 96 21.63 3.26 27.51
CA TRP A 96 21.97 2.16 26.62
C TRP A 96 21.08 0.92 26.82
N LEU A 97 20.71 0.63 28.07
CA LEU A 97 19.76 -0.44 28.38
C LEU A 97 18.35 -0.10 27.86
N ALA A 98 17.91 1.13 28.08
CA ALA A 98 16.61 1.58 27.59
C ALA A 98 16.54 1.52 26.07
N ILE A 99 17.59 1.98 25.36
CA ILE A 99 17.70 1.88 23.90
C ILE A 99 17.67 0.40 23.46
N ALA A 100 18.47 -0.47 24.06
CA ALA A 100 18.52 -1.88 23.69
C ALA A 100 17.17 -2.59 23.90
N CYS A 101 16.51 -2.34 25.04
CA CYS A 101 15.22 -2.93 25.37
C CYS A 101 14.09 -2.44 24.45
N SER A 102 14.16 -1.21 23.93
CA SER A 102 13.18 -0.70 22.97
C SER A 102 13.52 -1.10 21.53
N LEU A 103 14.80 -1.05 21.14
CA LEU A 103 15.23 -1.30 19.77
C LEU A 103 15.14 -2.80 19.40
N CYS A 104 15.44 -3.69 20.34
CA CYS A 104 15.41 -5.13 20.08
C CYS A 104 14.04 -5.65 19.61
N PRO A 105 12.92 -5.39 20.33
CA PRO A 105 11.59 -5.82 19.86
C PRO A 105 11.17 -5.11 18.58
N ILE A 106 11.54 -3.84 18.38
CA ILE A 106 11.26 -3.08 17.16
C ILE A 106 11.96 -3.72 15.95
N LEU A 107 13.25 -4.04 16.05
CA LEU A 107 13.99 -4.71 14.99
C LEU A 107 13.49 -6.12 14.73
N LEU A 108 13.12 -6.86 15.78
CA LEU A 108 12.55 -8.19 15.64
C LEU A 108 11.22 -8.17 14.86
N MET A 109 10.37 -7.20 15.19
CA MET A 109 9.09 -7.01 14.48
C MET A 109 9.26 -6.40 13.09
N ALA A 110 10.30 -5.62 12.85
CA ALA A 110 10.62 -5.08 11.53
C ALA A 110 11.25 -6.12 10.58
N ALA A 111 11.94 -7.13 11.12
CA ALA A 111 12.67 -8.11 10.31
C ALA A 111 11.82 -8.80 9.22
N PRO A 112 10.56 -9.22 9.47
CA PRO A 112 9.72 -9.81 8.44
C PRO A 112 9.48 -8.92 7.22
N SER A 113 9.55 -7.59 7.36
CA SER A 113 9.35 -6.66 6.24
C SER A 113 10.36 -6.86 5.10
N ALA A 114 11.56 -7.38 5.39
CA ALA A 114 12.57 -7.70 4.40
C ALA A 114 12.16 -8.87 3.46
N PHE A 115 11.18 -9.66 3.85
CA PHE A 115 10.66 -10.80 3.10
C PHE A 115 9.30 -10.52 2.48
N THR A 116 8.92 -9.25 2.34
CA THR A 116 7.65 -8.86 1.73
C THR A 116 7.57 -9.34 0.29
N GLN A 117 6.53 -10.09 -0.04
CA GLN A 117 6.18 -10.48 -1.38
C GLN A 117 4.92 -9.71 -1.81
N PHE A 118 5.04 -8.96 -2.90
CA PHE A 118 3.93 -8.18 -3.42
C PHE A 118 3.08 -9.01 -4.37
N GLY A 119 1.78 -8.89 -4.22
CA GLY A 119 0.81 -9.55 -5.08
C GLY A 119 -0.58 -9.48 -4.48
N PHE A 120 -1.57 -9.74 -5.31
CA PHE A 120 -2.92 -9.91 -4.80
C PHE A 120 -3.03 -11.28 -4.12
N PRO A 121 -3.56 -11.33 -2.89
CA PRO A 121 -3.80 -12.59 -2.21
C PRO A 121 -4.82 -13.43 -2.98
N GLU A 122 -4.65 -14.74 -2.94
CA GLU A 122 -5.59 -15.67 -3.54
C GLU A 122 -6.94 -15.67 -2.79
N GLU A 123 -7.88 -16.49 -3.23
CA GLU A 123 -9.26 -16.55 -2.74
C GLU A 123 -9.40 -16.71 -1.22
N GLN A 124 -8.40 -17.27 -0.57
CA GLN A 124 -8.36 -17.45 0.89
C GLN A 124 -8.40 -16.14 1.69
N PHE A 125 -8.16 -15.00 1.04
CA PHE A 125 -8.27 -13.68 1.67
C PHE A 125 -9.72 -13.26 1.93
N PHE A 126 -10.64 -13.80 1.15
CA PHE A 126 -12.06 -13.46 1.25
C PHE A 126 -12.80 -14.49 2.10
N PRO A 127 -13.81 -14.07 2.91
CA PRO A 127 -14.66 -14.99 3.64
C PRO A 127 -15.34 -15.99 2.70
N ALA A 128 -15.30 -17.29 3.05
CA ALA A 128 -15.85 -18.36 2.23
C ALA A 128 -17.37 -18.29 2.02
N GLU A 129 -18.06 -17.52 2.87
CA GLU A 129 -19.51 -17.31 2.80
C GLU A 129 -19.95 -16.37 1.68
N LEU A 130 -19.02 -15.63 1.07
CA LEU A 130 -19.34 -14.72 -0.03
C LEU A 130 -19.80 -15.51 -1.26
N GLU A 131 -20.86 -15.02 -1.90
CA GLU A 131 -21.43 -15.65 -3.08
C GLU A 131 -20.41 -15.73 -4.25
N SER A 132 -19.59 -14.69 -4.41
CA SER A 132 -18.51 -14.66 -5.39
C SER A 132 -17.46 -15.75 -5.15
N VAL A 133 -17.07 -15.99 -3.89
CA VAL A 133 -16.11 -17.04 -3.53
C VAL A 133 -16.70 -18.42 -3.81
N ARG A 134 -17.96 -18.64 -3.40
CA ARG A 134 -18.67 -19.89 -3.70
C ARG A 134 -18.85 -20.12 -5.19
N GLY A 135 -19.10 -19.06 -5.97
CA GLY A 135 -19.19 -19.14 -7.45
C GLY A 135 -17.86 -19.60 -8.06
N VAL A 136 -16.73 -19.06 -7.62
CA VAL A 136 -15.42 -19.50 -8.11
C VAL A 136 -15.11 -20.94 -7.68
N GLN A 137 -15.45 -21.35 -6.45
CA GLN A 137 -15.30 -22.73 -5.99
C GLN A 137 -16.13 -23.71 -6.83
N MET A 138 -17.37 -23.35 -7.20
CA MET A 138 -18.18 -24.16 -8.12
C MET A 138 -17.52 -24.30 -9.51
N LEU A 139 -16.91 -23.23 -10.03
CA LEU A 139 -16.17 -23.30 -11.30
C LEU A 139 -14.92 -24.19 -11.17
N GLU A 140 -14.29 -24.20 -10.00
CA GLU A 140 -13.16 -25.08 -9.70
C GLU A 140 -13.58 -26.55 -9.64
N GLU A 141 -14.69 -26.87 -8.95
CA GLU A 141 -15.28 -28.21 -8.92
C GLU A 141 -15.70 -28.71 -10.33
N MET A 142 -16.08 -27.79 -11.22
CA MET A 142 -16.38 -28.09 -12.62
C MET A 142 -15.13 -28.17 -13.51
N GLU A 143 -13.94 -27.95 -13.00
CA GLU A 143 -12.65 -27.89 -13.73
C GLU A 143 -12.60 -26.80 -14.83
N ILE A 144 -13.40 -25.72 -14.67
CA ILE A 144 -13.51 -24.61 -15.64
C ILE A 144 -13.19 -23.25 -15.01
N LYS A 145 -12.51 -23.22 -13.88
CA LYS A 145 -12.13 -21.97 -13.16
C LYS A 145 -11.42 -20.97 -14.07
N GLY A 146 -10.60 -21.44 -15.02
CA GLY A 146 -9.91 -20.59 -15.97
C GLY A 146 -10.81 -19.66 -16.79
N LEU A 147 -12.10 -20.01 -16.96
CA LEU A 147 -13.06 -19.15 -17.65
C LEU A 147 -13.36 -17.85 -16.90
N SER A 148 -13.13 -17.80 -15.58
CA SER A 148 -13.33 -16.59 -14.77
C SER A 148 -12.24 -15.52 -14.98
N ALA A 149 -11.06 -15.92 -15.47
CA ALA A 149 -9.91 -15.04 -15.65
C ALA A 149 -9.21 -15.24 -17.02
N PRO A 150 -9.92 -15.03 -18.15
CA PRO A 150 -9.31 -15.19 -19.46
C PRO A 150 -8.23 -14.16 -19.72
N ILE A 151 -7.18 -14.57 -20.43
CA ILE A 151 -6.11 -13.71 -20.92
C ILE A 151 -6.41 -13.35 -22.37
N PHE A 152 -6.32 -12.07 -22.69
CA PHE A 152 -6.51 -11.54 -24.04
C PHE A 152 -5.16 -11.15 -24.63
N VAL A 153 -4.72 -11.80 -25.70
CA VAL A 153 -3.50 -11.44 -26.41
C VAL A 153 -3.90 -10.82 -27.73
N ILE A 154 -3.61 -9.54 -27.89
CA ILE A 154 -3.92 -8.75 -29.08
C ILE A 154 -2.62 -8.56 -29.84
N ILE A 155 -2.60 -8.99 -31.09
CA ILE A 155 -1.51 -8.72 -32.02
C ILE A 155 -2.01 -7.66 -32.98
N SER A 156 -1.31 -6.56 -33.07
CA SER A 156 -1.60 -5.47 -33.99
C SER A 156 -0.41 -5.16 -34.90
N ARG A 157 -0.70 -4.59 -36.05
CA ARG A 157 0.30 -4.16 -37.01
C ARG A 157 0.37 -2.64 -37.03
N GLU A 158 1.61 -2.13 -36.90
CA GLU A 158 1.84 -0.68 -36.74
C GLU A 158 1.45 0.13 -37.99
N ASP A 159 1.50 -0.49 -39.20
CA ASP A 159 1.15 0.17 -40.46
C ASP A 159 -0.35 0.12 -40.80
N GLY A 160 -1.18 -0.44 -39.90
CA GLY A 160 -2.62 -0.57 -40.09
C GLY A 160 -3.05 -1.54 -41.18
N GLN A 161 -2.14 -2.33 -41.73
CA GLN A 161 -2.45 -3.37 -42.70
C GLN A 161 -2.87 -4.67 -41.99
N SER A 162 -3.38 -5.64 -42.79
CA SER A 162 -3.80 -6.93 -42.22
C SER A 162 -2.67 -7.64 -41.47
N VAL A 163 -2.98 -8.08 -40.22
CA VAL A 163 -2.06 -8.88 -39.40
C VAL A 163 -1.81 -10.25 -40.02
N ILE A 164 -2.84 -10.86 -40.58
CA ILE A 164 -2.71 -12.21 -41.17
C ILE A 164 -2.35 -12.07 -42.65
N THR A 165 -1.11 -12.40 -42.99
CA THR A 165 -0.60 -12.42 -44.37
C THR A 165 -0.07 -13.80 -44.72
N SER A 166 0.18 -14.06 -46.03
CA SER A 166 0.82 -15.30 -46.46
C SER A 166 2.20 -15.50 -45.83
N ASP A 167 2.90 -14.41 -45.63
CA ASP A 167 4.30 -14.43 -45.23
C ASP A 167 4.51 -14.70 -43.73
N ASN A 168 3.57 -14.22 -42.88
CA ASN A 168 3.65 -14.41 -41.42
C ASN A 168 2.71 -15.49 -40.84
N ALA A 169 1.89 -16.09 -41.65
CA ALA A 169 0.95 -17.13 -41.19
C ALA A 169 1.68 -18.35 -40.54
N GLY A 170 2.94 -18.60 -40.91
CA GLY A 170 3.80 -19.58 -40.25
C GLY A 170 4.09 -19.21 -38.81
N GLU A 171 4.63 -18.03 -38.63
CA GLU A 171 5.07 -17.51 -37.31
C GLU A 171 3.89 -17.35 -36.35
N LEU A 172 2.73 -16.90 -36.84
CA LEU A 172 1.52 -16.84 -36.03
C LEU A 172 1.01 -18.23 -35.60
N ARG A 173 1.20 -19.25 -36.47
CA ARG A 173 0.90 -20.64 -36.10
C ARG A 173 1.87 -21.18 -35.06
N ASP A 174 3.15 -20.88 -35.20
CA ASP A 174 4.17 -21.28 -34.24
C ASP A 174 3.94 -20.59 -32.87
N PHE A 175 3.57 -19.32 -32.90
CA PHE A 175 3.15 -18.58 -31.70
C PHE A 175 1.94 -19.24 -31.03
N LYS A 176 0.90 -19.58 -31.81
CA LYS A 176 -0.25 -20.32 -31.28
C LYS A 176 0.16 -21.66 -30.69
N ALA A 177 0.98 -22.43 -31.40
CA ALA A 177 1.44 -23.74 -30.94
C ALA A 177 2.23 -23.64 -29.64
N ARG A 178 3.04 -22.58 -29.47
CA ARG A 178 3.76 -22.33 -28.25
C ARG A 178 2.81 -22.03 -27.08
N ILE A 179 1.77 -21.24 -27.30
CA ILE A 179 0.73 -20.99 -26.31
C ILE A 179 0.00 -22.30 -25.97
N ASP A 180 -0.44 -23.08 -26.97
CA ASP A 180 -1.17 -24.33 -26.75
C ASP A 180 -0.37 -25.41 -26.01
N THR A 181 0.97 -25.33 -26.02
CA THR A 181 1.84 -26.30 -25.35
C THR A 181 2.25 -25.89 -23.94
N ASP A 182 1.93 -24.68 -23.49
CA ASP A 182 2.24 -24.22 -22.13
C ASP A 182 1.33 -24.94 -21.11
N PRO A 183 1.88 -25.58 -20.06
CA PRO A 183 1.10 -26.36 -19.10
C PRO A 183 0.15 -25.52 -18.24
N ARG A 184 0.31 -24.20 -18.24
CA ARG A 184 -0.57 -23.27 -17.51
C ARG A 184 -1.85 -22.96 -18.28
N ILE A 185 -1.99 -23.44 -19.53
CA ILE A 185 -3.08 -23.09 -20.45
C ILE A 185 -3.96 -24.33 -20.72
N ALA A 186 -5.27 -24.14 -20.56
CA ALA A 186 -6.27 -25.16 -20.85
C ALA A 186 -6.70 -25.14 -22.31
N GLU A 187 -7.00 -23.93 -22.83
CA GLU A 187 -7.57 -23.78 -24.17
C GLU A 187 -7.20 -22.42 -24.78
N VAL A 188 -7.01 -22.40 -26.09
CA VAL A 188 -6.72 -21.17 -26.85
C VAL A 188 -7.71 -20.99 -28.00
N TYR A 189 -8.51 -19.94 -27.89
CA TYR A 189 -9.35 -19.50 -29.00
C TYR A 189 -8.57 -18.51 -29.85
N SER A 190 -8.38 -18.84 -31.14
CA SER A 190 -7.62 -18.00 -32.07
C SER A 190 -8.36 -17.85 -33.40
N PRO A 191 -8.09 -16.79 -34.17
CA PRO A 191 -8.60 -16.67 -35.51
C PRO A 191 -8.08 -17.80 -36.41
N ARG A 192 -8.79 -18.09 -37.50
CA ARG A 192 -8.30 -19.06 -38.48
C ARG A 192 -7.10 -18.49 -39.22
N LEU A 193 -5.91 -19.00 -38.90
CA LEU A 193 -4.64 -18.61 -39.50
C LEU A 193 -4.44 -19.24 -40.92
N SER A 194 -5.47 -19.20 -41.77
CA SER A 194 -5.37 -19.69 -43.14
C SER A 194 -5.71 -18.57 -44.12
N THR A 195 -4.82 -18.32 -45.05
CA THR A 195 -4.92 -17.27 -46.06
C THR A 195 -6.08 -17.44 -47.07
N ARG A 196 -6.69 -18.63 -47.14
CA ARG A 196 -7.74 -18.92 -48.12
C ARG A 196 -9.17 -18.56 -47.70
N ARG A 197 -9.46 -18.27 -46.42
CA ARG A 197 -10.80 -17.84 -45.94
C ARG A 197 -10.70 -17.12 -44.59
N ALA A 198 -10.07 -15.98 -44.56
CA ALA A 198 -10.17 -15.07 -43.39
C ALA A 198 -11.60 -14.47 -43.23
N PHE A 199 -12.39 -14.51 -44.28
CA PHE A 199 -13.79 -14.10 -44.34
C PHE A 199 -14.69 -15.31 -44.60
N SER A 200 -15.13 -16.03 -43.58
CA SER A 200 -16.30 -16.89 -43.65
C SER A 200 -17.47 -16.15 -42.97
N PRO A 201 -18.52 -15.78 -43.72
CA PRO A 201 -19.68 -15.07 -43.19
C PRO A 201 -20.66 -15.98 -42.42
N ILE A 202 -20.25 -17.18 -42.05
CA ILE A 202 -21.11 -18.10 -41.29
C ILE A 202 -20.78 -17.87 -39.79
N PRO A 203 -21.70 -17.25 -39.00
CA PRO A 203 -21.57 -17.24 -37.57
C PRO A 203 -21.81 -18.67 -37.08
N MET A 204 -20.74 -19.43 -36.87
CA MET A 204 -20.86 -20.59 -36.00
C MET A 204 -21.05 -20.03 -34.58
N SER A 205 -22.14 -20.43 -33.98
CA SER A 205 -22.52 -20.11 -32.59
C SER A 205 -21.29 -20.24 -31.69
N GLY A 206 -20.75 -19.10 -31.17
CA GLY A 206 -19.58 -19.06 -30.30
C GLY A 206 -18.30 -18.48 -30.89
N SER A 207 -18.11 -18.32 -32.21
CA SER A 207 -16.96 -17.61 -32.76
C SER A 207 -17.24 -16.11 -32.80
N GLN A 208 -16.88 -15.42 -31.73
CA GLN A 208 -16.69 -13.97 -31.76
C GLN A 208 -15.68 -13.66 -32.87
N ASN A 209 -15.88 -12.55 -33.59
CA ASN A 209 -14.89 -12.07 -34.56
C ASN A 209 -13.59 -11.78 -33.83
N LEU A 210 -12.62 -12.71 -33.90
CA LEU A 210 -11.31 -12.56 -33.27
C LEU A 210 -10.33 -11.76 -34.14
N VAL A 211 -10.86 -11.11 -35.18
CA VAL A 211 -10.14 -10.24 -36.12
C VAL A 211 -10.92 -8.93 -36.22
N SER A 212 -10.22 -7.81 -36.15
CA SER A 212 -10.83 -6.48 -36.35
C SER A 212 -11.46 -6.34 -37.74
N GLU A 213 -12.39 -5.42 -37.90
CA GLU A 213 -13.04 -5.17 -39.18
C GLU A 213 -12.06 -4.85 -40.33
N ASN A 214 -10.99 -4.12 -39.99
CA ASN A 214 -9.94 -3.77 -40.96
C ASN A 214 -8.85 -4.84 -41.11
N GLY A 215 -8.89 -5.91 -40.30
CA GLY A 215 -7.88 -6.96 -40.30
C GLY A 215 -6.54 -6.56 -39.62
N ASP A 216 -6.40 -5.34 -39.13
CA ASP A 216 -5.18 -4.78 -38.54
C ASP A 216 -4.91 -5.28 -37.15
N LYS A 217 -5.85 -5.97 -36.50
CA LYS A 217 -5.72 -6.59 -35.18
C LYS A 217 -6.31 -7.98 -35.15
N VAL A 218 -5.65 -8.85 -34.39
CA VAL A 218 -6.15 -10.20 -34.10
C VAL A 218 -6.12 -10.46 -32.60
N LEU A 219 -7.12 -11.18 -32.11
CA LEU A 219 -7.29 -11.54 -30.73
C LEU A 219 -7.10 -13.04 -30.54
N PHE A 220 -6.22 -13.39 -29.59
CA PHE A 220 -6.17 -14.73 -29.02
C PHE A 220 -6.79 -14.65 -27.63
N ARG A 221 -7.78 -15.49 -27.35
CA ARG A 221 -8.32 -15.64 -26.01
C ARG A 221 -7.72 -16.90 -25.40
N VAL A 222 -6.96 -16.75 -24.36
CA VAL A 222 -6.27 -17.84 -23.66
C VAL A 222 -7.02 -18.13 -22.37
N ILE A 223 -7.44 -19.37 -22.20
CA ILE A 223 -8.10 -19.84 -20.98
C ILE A 223 -7.05 -20.59 -20.16
N PRO A 224 -6.74 -20.10 -18.94
CA PRO A 224 -5.77 -20.78 -18.08
C PRO A 224 -6.32 -22.11 -17.53
N GLN A 225 -5.42 -22.99 -17.12
CA GLN A 225 -5.76 -24.21 -16.39
C GLN A 225 -6.37 -23.86 -15.02
N THR A 226 -7.30 -24.69 -14.56
CA THR A 226 -7.96 -24.55 -13.25
C THR A 226 -6.97 -24.49 -12.09
N GLU A 227 -5.90 -25.27 -12.16
CA GLU A 227 -4.88 -25.38 -11.13
C GLU A 227 -3.83 -24.27 -11.16
N THR A 228 -3.86 -23.39 -12.18
CA THR A 228 -2.86 -22.33 -12.30
C THR A 228 -3.12 -21.24 -11.27
N SER A 229 -2.15 -21.03 -10.40
CA SER A 229 -2.21 -19.95 -9.39
C SER A 229 -2.22 -18.57 -10.06
N LEU A 230 -2.71 -17.57 -9.35
CA LEU A 230 -2.69 -16.18 -9.82
C LEU A 230 -1.26 -15.70 -10.12
N VAL A 231 -0.28 -16.14 -9.33
CA VAL A 231 1.15 -15.87 -9.58
C VAL A 231 1.60 -16.47 -10.89
N GLY A 232 1.25 -17.74 -11.15
CA GLY A 232 1.57 -18.41 -12.41
C GLY A 232 0.92 -17.73 -13.63
N LEU A 233 -0.29 -17.19 -13.48
CA LEU A 233 -0.96 -16.40 -14.53
C LEU A 233 -0.26 -15.08 -14.79
N ARG A 234 0.20 -14.42 -13.74
CA ARG A 234 0.95 -13.15 -13.84
C ARG A 234 2.29 -13.33 -14.55
N ASP A 235 2.98 -14.42 -14.29
CA ASP A 235 4.20 -14.76 -15.00
C ASP A 235 3.90 -15.10 -16.47
N LEU A 236 2.84 -15.85 -16.73
CA LEU A 236 2.43 -16.17 -18.10
C LEU A 236 2.18 -14.92 -18.95
N VAL A 237 1.42 -13.94 -18.43
CA VAL A 237 1.13 -12.72 -19.19
C VAL A 237 2.36 -11.85 -19.43
N ARG A 238 3.39 -11.95 -18.59
CA ARG A 238 4.69 -11.28 -18.80
C ARG A 238 5.53 -11.98 -19.87
N ASP A 239 5.44 -13.32 -19.94
CA ASP A 239 6.20 -14.14 -20.89
C ASP A 239 5.66 -14.03 -22.32
N VAL A 240 4.33 -14.04 -22.49
CA VAL A 240 3.64 -14.14 -23.77
C VAL A 240 4.10 -13.12 -24.82
N PRO A 241 4.28 -11.82 -24.53
CA PRO A 241 4.75 -10.85 -25.53
C PRO A 241 6.11 -11.21 -26.14
N SER A 242 6.99 -11.86 -25.37
CA SER A 242 8.32 -12.26 -25.83
C SER A 242 8.30 -13.47 -26.79
N TRP A 243 7.19 -14.15 -26.91
CA TRP A 243 7.06 -15.36 -27.72
C TRP A 243 6.83 -15.09 -29.19
N LEU A 244 6.38 -13.88 -29.54
CA LEU A 244 6.27 -13.41 -30.91
C LEU A 244 7.24 -12.25 -31.15
N ASN A 245 8.19 -12.46 -32.03
CA ASN A 245 9.16 -11.43 -32.41
C ASN A 245 9.08 -11.16 -33.92
N LEU A 246 8.05 -10.42 -34.33
CA LEU A 246 7.81 -10.00 -35.69
C LEU A 246 8.06 -8.49 -35.83
N PRO A 247 8.99 -8.05 -36.70
CA PRO A 247 9.21 -6.63 -36.95
C PRO A 247 7.94 -5.94 -37.47
N GLY A 248 7.56 -4.80 -36.89
CA GLY A 248 6.37 -4.03 -37.28
C GLY A 248 5.05 -4.57 -36.69
N TYR A 249 5.13 -5.51 -35.74
CA TYR A 249 3.98 -6.01 -34.98
C TYR A 249 4.14 -5.69 -33.50
N SER A 250 3.06 -5.32 -32.84
CA SER A 250 3.00 -5.21 -31.39
C SER A 250 2.12 -6.31 -30.81
N VAL A 251 2.54 -6.82 -29.65
CA VAL A 251 1.78 -7.81 -28.86
C VAL A 251 1.39 -7.16 -27.56
N GLU A 252 0.11 -6.98 -27.36
CA GLU A 252 -0.48 -6.42 -26.14
C GLU A 252 -1.26 -7.51 -25.41
N VAL A 253 -1.07 -7.61 -24.11
CA VAL A 253 -1.78 -8.57 -23.27
C VAL A 253 -2.74 -7.82 -22.36
N GLY A 254 -3.97 -8.33 -22.28
CA GLY A 254 -5.02 -7.82 -21.40
C GLY A 254 -5.62 -8.94 -20.56
N GLY A 255 -6.53 -8.57 -19.69
CA GLY A 255 -7.17 -9.47 -18.75
C GLY A 255 -6.81 -9.19 -17.32
N GLN A 256 -7.43 -9.91 -16.38
CA GLN A 256 -7.27 -9.62 -14.94
C GLN A 256 -5.82 -9.76 -14.47
N ALA A 257 -5.10 -10.79 -14.93
CA ALA A 257 -3.71 -11.02 -14.53
C ALA A 257 -2.78 -9.89 -14.97
N GLN A 258 -2.96 -9.37 -16.20
CA GLN A 258 -2.17 -8.22 -16.68
C GLN A 258 -2.54 -6.92 -15.94
N PHE A 259 -3.84 -6.69 -15.69
CA PHE A 259 -4.27 -5.55 -14.90
C PHE A 259 -3.60 -5.53 -13.51
N LEU A 260 -3.49 -6.68 -12.86
CA LEU A 260 -2.81 -6.79 -11.57
C LEU A 260 -1.30 -6.54 -11.67
N ASN A 261 -0.66 -6.99 -12.77
CA ASN A 261 0.74 -6.69 -13.02
C ASN A 261 0.95 -5.18 -13.22
N ASP A 262 0.18 -4.54 -14.09
CA ASP A 262 0.28 -3.11 -14.36
C ASP A 262 0.02 -2.28 -13.10
N PHE A 263 -0.94 -2.71 -12.28
CA PHE A 263 -1.22 -2.09 -10.98
C PHE A 263 -0.01 -2.17 -10.04
N ASP A 264 0.52 -3.38 -9.83
CA ASP A 264 1.65 -3.58 -8.93
C ASP A 264 2.91 -2.87 -9.45
N ASP A 265 3.21 -2.99 -10.72
CA ASP A 265 4.37 -2.36 -11.35
C ASP A 265 4.28 -0.82 -11.23
N GLY A 266 3.09 -0.24 -11.46
CA GLY A 266 2.85 1.20 -11.30
C GLY A 266 2.98 1.67 -9.85
N VAL A 267 2.45 0.90 -8.90
CA VAL A 267 2.56 1.23 -7.47
C VAL A 267 4.00 1.09 -6.99
N ILE A 268 4.68 -0.02 -7.30
CA ILE A 268 6.06 -0.29 -6.88
C ILE A 268 7.02 0.75 -7.47
N ALA A 269 6.85 1.12 -8.74
CA ALA A 269 7.66 2.16 -9.37
C ALA A 269 7.51 3.53 -8.68
N SER A 270 6.35 3.79 -8.06
CA SER A 270 6.11 5.03 -7.33
C SER A 270 6.74 5.07 -5.92
N TYR A 271 7.16 3.94 -5.35
CA TYR A 271 7.64 3.87 -3.96
C TYR A 271 8.83 4.78 -3.71
N ALA A 272 9.92 4.59 -4.46
CA ALA A 272 11.15 5.33 -4.22
C ALA A 272 10.96 6.85 -4.38
N PRO A 273 10.40 7.37 -5.49
CA PRO A 273 10.23 8.81 -5.63
C PRO A 273 9.28 9.41 -4.59
N VAL A 274 8.18 8.72 -4.24
CA VAL A 274 7.23 9.19 -3.23
C VAL A 274 7.87 9.19 -1.85
N MET A 275 8.54 8.11 -1.44
CA MET A 275 9.21 8.03 -0.15
C MET A 275 10.28 9.10 -0.01
N ILE A 276 11.11 9.31 -1.03
CA ILE A 276 12.15 10.35 -1.01
C ILE A 276 11.52 11.74 -0.89
N ALA A 277 10.49 12.04 -1.65
CA ALA A 277 9.80 13.33 -1.60
C ALA A 277 9.22 13.61 -0.20
N VAL A 278 8.57 12.62 0.41
CA VAL A 278 8.00 12.74 1.76
C VAL A 278 9.09 12.88 2.82
N LEU A 279 10.16 12.10 2.74
CA LEU A 279 11.28 12.19 3.68
C LEU A 279 11.96 13.55 3.62
N LEU A 280 12.16 14.10 2.42
CA LEU A 280 12.73 15.44 2.24
C LEU A 280 11.78 16.52 2.76
N ALA A 281 10.49 16.48 2.40
CA ALA A 281 9.51 17.43 2.86
C ALA A 281 9.38 17.43 4.39
N THR A 282 9.35 16.25 4.98
CA THR A 282 9.27 16.09 6.42
C THR A 282 10.55 16.48 7.13
N GLY A 283 11.71 16.09 6.61
CA GLY A 283 12.99 16.50 7.14
C GLY A 283 13.15 18.02 7.17
N LEU A 284 12.71 18.68 6.09
CA LEU A 284 12.69 20.14 6.01
C LEU A 284 11.72 20.74 7.03
N ALA A 285 10.49 20.21 7.13
CA ALA A 285 9.51 20.67 8.10
C ALA A 285 10.04 20.55 9.54
N LEU A 286 10.59 19.39 9.91
CA LEU A 286 11.20 19.17 11.22
C LEU A 286 12.38 20.09 11.50
N LEU A 287 13.23 20.33 10.49
CA LEU A 287 14.36 21.22 10.62
C LEU A 287 13.91 22.66 10.91
N LEU A 288 12.90 23.13 10.18
CA LEU A 288 12.32 24.47 10.40
C LEU A 288 11.65 24.60 11.76
N MET A 289 10.98 23.55 12.22
CA MET A 289 10.26 23.54 13.49
C MET A 289 11.18 23.43 14.71
N LEU A 290 12.09 22.45 14.68
CA LEU A 290 12.95 22.15 15.83
C LEU A 290 14.19 23.07 15.85
N GLY A 291 14.65 23.54 14.68
CA GLY A 291 15.89 24.30 14.56
C GLY A 291 17.13 23.49 14.99
N ALA A 292 17.03 22.15 15.00
CA ALA A 292 18.06 21.25 15.50
C ALA A 292 18.26 20.07 14.50
N PRO A 293 19.28 20.15 13.63
CA PRO A 293 19.48 19.15 12.57
C PRO A 293 19.58 17.71 13.05
N LEU A 294 20.32 17.50 14.14
CA LEU A 294 20.51 16.17 14.72
C LEU A 294 19.20 15.57 15.27
N ALA A 295 18.38 16.40 15.93
CA ALA A 295 17.08 15.97 16.43
C ALA A 295 16.13 15.62 15.27
N SER A 296 16.12 16.42 14.19
CA SER A 296 15.32 16.18 13.00
C SER A 296 15.74 14.88 12.28
N PHE A 297 17.04 14.64 12.16
CA PHE A 297 17.55 13.39 11.57
C PHE A 297 17.18 12.16 12.40
N LYS A 298 17.35 12.24 13.72
CA LYS A 298 16.95 11.17 14.64
C LYS A 298 15.46 10.86 14.52
N ALA A 299 14.61 11.88 14.44
CA ALA A 299 13.17 11.75 14.26
C ALA A 299 12.82 11.00 12.98
N LEU A 300 13.44 11.35 11.86
CA LEU A 300 13.25 10.63 10.58
C LEU A 300 13.62 9.16 10.68
N VAL A 301 14.78 8.85 11.31
CA VAL A 301 15.22 7.44 11.45
C VAL A 301 14.26 6.64 12.32
N LEU A 302 13.80 7.20 13.45
CA LEU A 302 12.86 6.51 14.33
C LEU A 302 11.50 6.30 13.66
N ASN A 303 11.04 7.28 12.86
CA ASN A 303 9.81 7.14 12.07
C ASN A 303 9.92 6.04 11.02
N LEU A 304 11.01 5.99 10.27
CA LEU A 304 11.25 4.91 9.31
C LEU A 304 11.26 3.53 9.98
N LEU A 305 11.86 3.45 11.16
CA LEU A 305 11.89 2.22 11.94
C LEU A 305 10.49 1.81 12.42
N SER A 306 9.67 2.77 12.83
CA SER A 306 8.27 2.54 13.21
C SER A 306 7.45 2.02 12.02
N VAL A 307 7.64 2.60 10.83
CA VAL A 307 6.99 2.14 9.59
C VAL A 307 7.46 0.74 9.23
N ALA A 308 8.76 0.46 9.29
CA ALA A 308 9.31 -0.87 9.03
C ALA A 308 8.74 -1.92 10.01
N THR A 309 8.52 -1.53 11.27
CA THR A 309 7.86 -2.39 12.27
C THR A 309 6.41 -2.68 11.88
N GLY A 310 5.65 -1.66 11.47
CA GLY A 310 4.28 -1.83 10.98
C GLY A 310 4.21 -2.79 9.79
N TYR A 311 5.11 -2.65 8.82
CA TYR A 311 5.21 -3.58 7.69
C TYR A 311 5.55 -4.99 8.14
N GLY A 312 6.53 -5.13 9.03
CA GLY A 312 6.94 -6.43 9.54
C GLY A 312 5.81 -7.15 10.26
N VAL A 313 4.98 -6.43 11.04
CA VAL A 313 3.79 -7.00 11.68
C VAL A 313 2.78 -7.47 10.64
N VAL A 314 2.51 -6.68 9.60
CA VAL A 314 1.59 -7.08 8.52
C VAL A 314 2.09 -8.32 7.79
N VAL A 315 3.39 -8.37 7.45
CA VAL A 315 4.00 -9.56 6.84
C VAL A 315 3.91 -10.76 7.76
N PHE A 316 4.25 -10.61 9.04
CA PHE A 316 4.22 -11.69 10.02
C PHE A 316 2.82 -12.27 10.22
N VAL A 317 1.82 -11.39 10.35
CA VAL A 317 0.44 -11.80 10.62
C VAL A 317 -0.24 -12.34 9.37
N PHE A 318 -0.20 -11.60 8.26
CA PHE A 318 -0.99 -11.92 7.07
C PHE A 318 -0.22 -12.77 6.06
N GLN A 319 0.96 -12.34 5.62
CA GLN A 319 1.71 -13.08 4.61
C GLN A 319 2.17 -14.44 5.13
N LEU A 320 2.72 -14.50 6.36
CA LEU A 320 3.17 -15.72 6.99
C LEU A 320 2.08 -16.47 7.77
N GLY A 321 0.94 -15.85 8.03
CA GLY A 321 -0.24 -16.46 8.65
C GLY A 321 -0.21 -16.58 10.17
N TYR A 322 0.78 -16.02 10.88
CA TYR A 322 0.87 -16.12 12.33
C TYR A 322 -0.18 -15.26 13.04
N GLY A 323 -1.26 -15.88 13.48
CA GLY A 323 -2.38 -15.21 14.14
C GLY A 323 -3.42 -14.60 13.18
N ALA A 324 -3.36 -14.88 11.87
CA ALA A 324 -4.28 -14.39 10.86
C ALA A 324 -5.75 -14.71 11.18
N HIS A 325 -6.02 -15.85 11.80
CA HIS A 325 -7.35 -16.27 12.24
C HIS A 325 -8.02 -15.30 13.25
N LEU A 326 -7.24 -14.54 14.02
CA LEU A 326 -7.77 -13.51 14.92
C LEU A 326 -8.43 -12.35 14.16
N PHE A 327 -8.07 -12.20 12.89
CA PHE A 327 -8.59 -11.16 11.98
C PHE A 327 -9.56 -11.73 10.94
N GLY A 328 -10.01 -12.99 11.11
CA GLY A 328 -10.95 -13.64 10.20
C GLY A 328 -10.36 -14.14 8.88
N VAL A 329 -9.03 -14.16 8.78
CA VAL A 329 -8.33 -14.69 7.59
C VAL A 329 -8.02 -16.17 7.82
N ALA A 330 -8.37 -17.03 6.85
CA ALA A 330 -8.31 -18.48 6.99
C ALA A 330 -6.88 -19.04 7.13
N GLY A 331 -5.87 -18.32 6.59
CA GLY A 331 -4.48 -18.78 6.62
C GLY A 331 -3.48 -17.74 6.10
N ALA A 332 -2.28 -18.18 5.78
CA ALA A 332 -1.25 -17.34 5.18
C ALA A 332 -1.69 -16.85 3.79
N THR A 333 -1.65 -15.54 3.55
CA THR A 333 -1.98 -14.97 2.23
C THR A 333 -0.84 -15.10 1.22
N GLN A 334 0.36 -15.47 1.68
CA GLN A 334 1.62 -15.59 0.94
C GLN A 334 2.10 -14.27 0.31
N THR A 335 1.22 -13.37 -0.03
CA THR A 335 1.51 -12.07 -0.64
C THR A 335 0.77 -10.94 0.08
N ILE A 336 1.29 -9.71 -0.06
CA ILE A 336 0.66 -8.48 0.43
C ILE A 336 0.37 -7.59 -0.78
N PRO A 337 -0.86 -7.06 -0.93
CA PRO A 337 -1.16 -6.10 -2.00
C PRO A 337 -0.18 -4.93 -1.98
N SER A 338 0.37 -4.57 -3.15
CA SER A 338 1.36 -3.50 -3.27
C SER A 338 0.87 -2.16 -2.73
N SER A 339 -0.43 -1.93 -2.73
CA SER A 339 -1.05 -0.73 -2.15
C SER A 339 -0.90 -0.59 -0.64
N VAL A 340 -0.85 -1.71 0.08
CA VAL A 340 -0.84 -1.72 1.56
C VAL A 340 0.37 -1.01 2.15
N PRO A 341 1.63 -1.25 1.70
CA PRO A 341 2.79 -0.53 2.21
C PRO A 341 2.70 0.99 2.04
N VAL A 342 2.17 1.49 0.92
CA VAL A 342 2.03 2.94 0.69
C VAL A 342 1.06 3.56 1.68
N VAL A 343 -0.08 2.90 1.92
CA VAL A 343 -1.07 3.36 2.90
C VAL A 343 -0.50 3.31 4.32
N ILE A 344 0.16 2.22 4.70
CA ILE A 344 0.81 2.10 6.00
C ILE A 344 1.87 3.20 6.18
N PHE A 345 2.71 3.43 5.16
CA PHE A 345 3.69 4.51 5.19
C PHE A 345 3.02 5.86 5.42
N ALA A 346 2.01 6.21 4.63
CA ALA A 346 1.33 7.50 4.74
C ALA A 346 0.72 7.73 6.13
N VAL A 347 0.06 6.70 6.68
CA VAL A 347 -0.64 6.78 7.97
C VAL A 347 0.34 6.75 9.13
N LEU A 348 1.21 5.74 9.20
CA LEU A 348 2.14 5.61 10.33
C LEU A 348 3.16 6.74 10.35
N PHE A 349 3.67 7.14 9.18
CA PHE A 349 4.63 8.23 9.08
C PHE A 349 4.03 9.56 9.53
N GLY A 350 2.79 9.85 9.13
CA GLY A 350 2.07 11.04 9.58
C GLY A 350 1.78 11.05 11.08
N LEU A 351 1.21 9.95 11.61
CA LEU A 351 0.83 9.85 13.02
C LEU A 351 2.02 9.76 13.98
N SER A 352 3.10 9.09 13.58
CA SER A 352 4.26 8.89 14.46
C SER A 352 4.98 10.19 14.79
N MET A 353 4.96 11.16 13.87
CA MET A 353 5.61 12.45 14.07
C MET A 353 4.97 13.32 15.13
N ASP A 354 3.65 13.24 15.28
CA ASP A 354 2.91 14.11 16.18
C ASP A 354 3.40 14.00 17.61
N TYR A 355 3.60 12.77 18.10
CA TYR A 355 4.07 12.51 19.45
C TYR A 355 5.53 12.95 19.64
N GLU A 356 6.38 12.75 18.65
CA GLU A 356 7.79 13.11 18.73
C GLU A 356 7.97 14.63 18.73
N ILE A 357 7.27 15.34 17.85
CA ILE A 357 7.28 16.80 17.80
C ILE A 357 6.84 17.39 19.13
N PHE A 358 5.73 16.88 19.70
CA PHE A 358 5.21 17.34 20.97
C PHE A 358 6.23 17.15 22.11
N LEU A 359 6.80 15.95 22.21
CA LEU A 359 7.76 15.61 23.27
C LEU A 359 9.04 16.43 23.15
N VAL A 360 9.64 16.48 21.95
CA VAL A 360 10.91 17.22 21.72
C VAL A 360 10.72 18.71 21.88
N SER A 361 9.61 19.28 21.45
CA SER A 361 9.29 20.70 21.66
C SER A 361 9.19 21.03 23.14
N ARG A 362 8.54 20.16 23.92
CA ARG A 362 8.42 20.35 25.37
C ARG A 362 9.74 20.23 26.09
N MET A 363 10.56 19.23 25.73
CA MET A 363 11.94 19.08 26.27
C MET A 363 12.79 20.32 25.96
N LYS A 364 12.72 20.85 24.72
CA LYS A 364 13.44 22.06 24.32
C LYS A 364 13.02 23.27 25.14
N ASP A 365 11.73 23.48 25.35
CA ASP A 365 11.22 24.58 26.18
C ASP A 365 11.74 24.50 27.60
N LEU A 366 11.76 23.32 28.22
CA LEU A 366 12.26 23.13 29.58
C LEU A 366 13.78 23.28 29.68
N TYR A 367 14.52 22.81 28.66
CA TYR A 367 15.96 22.99 28.58
C TYR A 367 16.36 24.47 28.49
N LEU A 368 15.65 25.24 27.67
CA LEU A 368 15.91 26.69 27.57
C LEU A 368 15.62 27.46 28.88
N GLN A 369 14.75 26.92 29.74
CA GLN A 369 14.42 27.51 31.04
C GLN A 369 15.37 27.07 32.13
N SER A 370 15.79 25.81 32.16
CA SER A 370 16.56 25.21 33.27
C SER A 370 18.07 25.11 33.00
N GLY A 371 18.47 25.02 31.74
CA GLY A 371 19.85 24.69 31.33
C GLY A 371 20.29 23.27 31.68
N ASP A 372 19.39 22.45 32.25
CA ASP A 372 19.65 21.08 32.70
C ASP A 372 18.97 20.08 31.77
N ASN A 373 19.78 19.28 31.08
CA ASN A 373 19.32 18.28 30.11
C ASN A 373 18.55 17.12 30.77
N GLU A 374 19.04 16.62 31.90
CA GLU A 374 18.43 15.51 32.62
C GLU A 374 17.04 15.88 33.13
N ARG A 375 16.96 17.04 33.79
CA ARG A 375 15.72 17.58 34.30
C ARG A 375 14.71 17.87 33.18
N SER A 376 15.16 18.38 32.04
CA SER A 376 14.30 18.67 30.89
C SER A 376 13.68 17.41 30.30
N ILE A 377 14.38 16.27 30.33
CA ILE A 377 13.88 14.99 29.86
C ILE A 377 12.84 14.38 30.83
N ILE A 378 13.08 14.53 32.13
CA ILE A 378 12.24 13.95 33.18
C ILE A 378 10.93 14.73 33.36
N ASP A 379 11.00 16.08 33.26
CA ASP A 379 9.86 16.98 33.52
C ASP A 379 9.02 17.28 32.25
N ALA A 380 9.43 16.80 31.04
CA ALA A 380 8.70 16.99 29.79
C ALA A 380 7.48 16.12 29.71
#